data_47354283b6d27535a8206932fe060026
#
_entry.id   47354283b6d27535a8206932fe060026
#
_cell.length_a   1.000
_cell.length_b   1.000
_cell.length_c   1.000
_cell.angle_alpha   90.00
_cell.angle_beta   90.00
_cell.angle_gamma   90.00
#
_symmetry.space_group_name_H-M   'P 1'
#
loop_
_entity.id
_entity.type
_entity.pdbx_description
1 polymer ?
#
loop_
_entity_poly.entity_id
_entity_poly.type
_entity_poly.pdbx_seq_one_letter_code
_entity_poly.pdbx_strand_id
1 'polypeptide(L)'
;MVYDNEGKYGHLFMQETILPATHRDPVIQARYERFGKRVHWIDGNNMPGAFQMNTSWWYAPNKELLDRPGTMASKPHSHPFPEILGFYGSDPENPFDLGGEVEFHIDGEVHLITRSTMVFLPPDLPHCPLFVVKCDRPIFHFSVVMNNVYSAAHGDDTTFEAK
;
A
#
# COMPACT_ATOMS: atom_id res chain seq x y z
N MET A 1 -5.71 27.53 -21.64
CA MET A 1 -5.74 26.59 -20.50
C MET A 1 -5.83 25.19 -21.09
N VAL A 2 -5.07 24.24 -20.59
CA VAL A 2 -5.06 22.84 -21.02
C VAL A 2 -5.53 22.02 -19.83
N TYR A 3 -6.39 21.03 -20.04
CA TYR A 3 -6.76 20.12 -18.96
C TYR A 3 -5.58 19.24 -18.55
N ASP A 4 -5.57 18.75 -17.32
CA ASP A 4 -4.44 18.07 -16.67
C ASP A 4 -3.87 16.88 -17.47
N ASN A 5 -4.69 16.07 -18.12
CA ASN A 5 -4.25 14.93 -18.95
C ASN A 5 -4.13 15.24 -20.45
N GLU A 6 -4.19 16.50 -20.83
CA GLU A 6 -4.07 16.95 -22.23
C GLU A 6 -2.75 17.66 -22.53
N GLY A 7 -2.51 17.98 -23.81
CA GLY A 7 -1.36 18.72 -24.26
C GLY A 7 -0.04 17.96 -24.17
N LYS A 8 1.06 18.68 -24.29
CA LYS A 8 2.43 18.12 -24.35
C LYS A 8 2.79 17.28 -23.11
N TYR A 9 2.31 17.65 -21.95
CA TYR A 9 2.66 17.04 -20.67
C TYR A 9 1.54 16.18 -20.07
N GLY A 10 0.42 15.99 -20.77
CA GLY A 10 -0.72 15.20 -20.31
C GLY A 10 -0.36 13.78 -19.90
N HIS A 11 0.66 13.18 -20.56
CA HIS A 11 1.18 11.84 -20.23
C HIS A 11 1.82 11.73 -18.83
N LEU A 12 2.08 12.86 -18.16
CA LEU A 12 2.61 12.87 -16.78
C LEU A 12 1.50 12.83 -15.72
N PHE A 13 0.23 12.94 -16.12
CA PHE A 13 -0.92 12.94 -15.23
C PHE A 13 -1.58 11.55 -15.20
N MET A 14 -1.45 10.86 -14.09
CA MET A 14 -2.09 9.55 -13.91
C MET A 14 -3.43 9.74 -13.21
N GLN A 15 -4.51 9.47 -13.94
CA GLN A 15 -5.90 9.62 -13.46
C GLN A 15 -6.66 8.29 -13.39
N GLU A 16 -6.03 7.20 -13.82
CA GLU A 16 -6.62 5.87 -13.84
C GLU A 16 -5.83 4.90 -12.97
N THR A 17 -6.51 3.87 -12.48
CA THR A 17 -5.87 2.78 -11.74
C THR A 17 -5.25 1.79 -12.71
N ILE A 18 -3.93 1.85 -12.92
CA ILE A 18 -3.17 0.92 -13.74
C ILE A 18 -2.40 -0.04 -12.81
N LEU A 19 -2.94 -1.23 -12.60
CA LEU A 19 -2.33 -2.21 -11.69
C LEU A 19 -1.27 -3.07 -12.42
N PRO A 20 -0.19 -3.49 -11.72
CA PRO A 20 0.75 -4.47 -12.23
C PRO A 20 0.06 -5.84 -12.41
N ALA A 21 0.62 -6.70 -13.25
CA ALA A 21 0.04 -8.01 -13.58
C ALA A 21 -0.27 -8.86 -12.33
N THR A 22 0.60 -8.81 -11.33
CA THR A 22 0.46 -9.52 -10.05
C THR A 22 -0.77 -9.10 -9.23
N HIS A 23 -1.32 -7.92 -9.50
CA HIS A 23 -2.48 -7.36 -8.80
C HIS A 23 -3.75 -7.34 -9.65
N ARG A 24 -3.71 -7.86 -10.89
CA ARG A 24 -4.86 -7.89 -11.82
C ARG A 24 -5.75 -9.12 -11.66
N ASP A 25 -5.36 -10.11 -10.85
CA ASP A 25 -6.17 -11.29 -10.60
C ASP A 25 -7.55 -10.90 -10.05
N PRO A 26 -8.67 -11.29 -10.70
CA PRO A 26 -10.02 -10.91 -10.28
C PRO A 26 -10.37 -11.35 -8.85
N VAL A 27 -9.82 -12.49 -8.40
CA VAL A 27 -10.07 -13.00 -7.04
C VAL A 27 -9.36 -12.11 -6.01
N ILE A 28 -8.12 -11.70 -6.31
CA ILE A 28 -7.35 -10.77 -5.47
C ILE A 28 -8.07 -9.41 -5.43
N GLN A 29 -8.53 -8.90 -6.57
CA GLN A 29 -9.27 -7.64 -6.64
C GLN A 29 -10.57 -7.71 -5.83
N ALA A 30 -11.41 -8.72 -6.06
CA ALA A 30 -12.65 -8.89 -5.33
C ALA A 30 -12.45 -9.03 -3.81
N ARG A 31 -11.34 -9.66 -3.38
CA ARG A 31 -10.98 -9.74 -1.96
C ARG A 31 -10.59 -8.37 -1.41
N TYR A 32 -9.77 -7.61 -2.14
CA TYR A 32 -9.33 -6.28 -1.74
C TYR A 32 -10.51 -5.32 -1.63
N GLU A 33 -11.44 -5.36 -2.58
CA GLU A 33 -12.62 -4.49 -2.64
C GLU A 33 -13.61 -4.71 -1.48
N ARG A 34 -13.45 -5.76 -0.67
CA ARG A 34 -14.23 -5.96 0.55
C ARG A 34 -13.85 -4.99 1.68
N PHE A 35 -12.63 -4.45 1.66
CA PHE A 35 -12.15 -3.56 2.73
C PHE A 35 -11.51 -2.27 2.22
N GLY A 36 -11.20 -2.18 0.92
CA GLY A 36 -10.48 -1.04 0.39
C GLY A 36 -10.71 -0.83 -1.11
N LYS A 37 -10.28 0.34 -1.59
CA LYS A 37 -10.28 0.72 -3.00
C LYS A 37 -8.91 1.26 -3.35
N ARG A 38 -8.22 0.61 -4.30
CA ARG A 38 -7.01 1.17 -4.89
C ARG A 38 -7.38 2.37 -5.75
N VAL A 39 -6.55 3.42 -5.65
CA VAL A 39 -6.74 4.65 -6.43
C VAL A 39 -5.70 4.70 -7.54
N HIS A 40 -4.41 4.72 -7.18
CA HIS A 40 -3.34 4.76 -8.15
C HIS A 40 -2.26 3.72 -7.84
N TRP A 41 -1.58 3.30 -8.89
CA TRP A 41 -0.33 2.58 -8.84
C TRP A 41 0.58 3.17 -9.91
N ILE A 42 1.72 3.70 -9.49
CA ILE A 42 2.76 4.22 -10.37
C ILE A 42 4.06 3.44 -10.12
N ASP A 43 4.75 3.08 -11.17
CA ASP A 43 6.08 2.48 -11.13
C ASP A 43 6.80 2.72 -12.47
N GLY A 44 8.05 2.24 -12.59
CA GLY A 44 8.84 2.39 -13.81
C GLY A 44 8.26 1.70 -15.05
N ASN A 45 7.28 0.78 -14.90
CA ASN A 45 6.64 0.09 -16.03
C ASN A 45 5.53 0.94 -16.66
N ASN A 46 4.81 1.71 -15.86
CA ASN A 46 3.70 2.54 -16.36
C ASN A 46 4.05 4.03 -16.45
N MET A 47 5.12 4.47 -15.76
CA MET A 47 5.64 5.83 -15.82
C MET A 47 7.19 5.76 -15.81
N PRO A 48 7.86 5.78 -16.97
CA PRO A 48 9.31 5.68 -17.05
C PRO A 48 10.03 6.74 -16.19
N GLY A 49 10.94 6.28 -15.32
CA GLY A 49 11.67 7.12 -14.39
C GLY A 49 11.01 7.33 -13.03
N ALA A 50 9.76 6.88 -12.85
CA ALA A 50 9.12 6.89 -11.54
C ALA A 50 9.69 5.79 -10.63
N PHE A 51 9.67 6.04 -9.32
CA PHE A 51 9.74 4.97 -8.31
C PHE A 51 8.33 4.48 -7.98
N GLN A 52 8.23 3.30 -7.39
CA GLN A 52 6.93 2.71 -7.12
C GLN A 52 6.21 3.45 -5.99
N MET A 53 4.96 3.78 -6.24
CA MET A 53 4.01 4.28 -5.25
C MET A 53 2.63 3.71 -5.52
N ASN A 54 1.91 3.36 -4.47
CA ASN A 54 0.49 3.05 -4.56
C ASN A 54 -0.33 3.83 -3.53
N THR A 55 -1.60 4.07 -3.85
CA THR A 55 -2.54 4.76 -2.98
C THR A 55 -3.86 4.01 -2.91
N SER A 56 -4.49 4.04 -1.74
CA SER A 56 -5.73 3.32 -1.48
C SER A 56 -6.59 4.04 -0.45
N TRP A 57 -7.89 3.83 -0.52
CA TRP A 57 -8.79 4.05 0.60
C TRP A 57 -9.13 2.72 1.25
N TRP A 58 -9.06 2.63 2.57
CA TRP A 58 -9.56 1.52 3.37
C TRP A 58 -10.79 1.96 4.15
N TYR A 59 -11.85 1.16 4.12
CA TYR A 59 -13.15 1.52 4.69
C TYR A 59 -13.79 0.42 5.54
N ALA A 60 -13.09 -0.70 5.74
CA ALA A 60 -13.53 -1.78 6.63
C ALA A 60 -12.33 -2.54 7.24
N PRO A 61 -12.50 -3.18 8.39
CA PRO A 61 -11.52 -4.11 8.95
C PRO A 61 -11.21 -5.25 7.97
N ASN A 62 -9.94 -5.70 7.96
CA ASN A 62 -9.47 -6.71 7.02
C ASN A 62 -8.69 -7.87 7.65
N LYS A 63 -8.44 -7.85 8.96
CA LYS A 63 -7.63 -8.88 9.63
C LYS A 63 -8.19 -10.28 9.38
N GLU A 64 -9.49 -10.50 9.57
CA GLU A 64 -10.12 -11.81 9.32
C GLU A 64 -10.04 -12.27 7.86
N LEU A 65 -9.88 -11.35 6.91
CA LEU A 65 -9.77 -11.65 5.49
C LEU A 65 -8.34 -12.00 5.07
N LEU A 66 -7.36 -11.36 5.70
CA LEU A 66 -5.95 -11.39 5.31
C LEU A 66 -5.10 -12.27 6.22
N ASP A 67 -5.46 -12.43 7.50
CA ASP A 67 -4.74 -13.28 8.45
C ASP A 67 -5.17 -14.75 8.28
N ARG A 68 -4.78 -15.32 7.13
CA ARG A 68 -5.11 -16.70 6.75
C ARG A 68 -3.91 -17.36 6.08
N PRO A 69 -3.69 -18.67 6.29
CA PRO A 69 -2.66 -19.40 5.57
C PRO A 69 -2.75 -19.18 4.05
N GLY A 70 -1.62 -18.89 3.43
CA GLY A 70 -1.54 -18.67 1.98
C GLY A 70 -1.88 -17.27 1.47
N THR A 71 -2.19 -16.31 2.35
CA THR A 71 -2.26 -14.90 1.96
C THR A 71 -0.91 -14.24 2.13
N MET A 72 -0.46 -13.52 1.09
CA MET A 72 0.82 -12.78 1.10
C MET A 72 0.85 -11.67 2.15
N ALA A 73 -0.29 -11.04 2.40
CA ALA A 73 -0.44 -9.94 3.37
C ALA A 73 -0.17 -10.34 4.83
N SER A 74 -0.19 -11.65 5.14
CA SER A 74 0.09 -12.16 6.48
C SER A 74 1.54 -12.60 6.69
N LYS A 75 2.39 -12.49 5.65
CA LYS A 75 3.79 -12.92 5.75
C LYS A 75 4.73 -11.75 5.97
N PRO A 76 5.65 -11.85 6.95
CA PRO A 76 6.78 -10.94 7.03
C PRO A 76 7.62 -11.00 5.75
N HIS A 77 8.12 -9.84 5.33
CA HIS A 77 9.03 -9.70 4.20
C HIS A 77 9.99 -8.54 4.42
N SER A 78 11.04 -8.48 3.64
CA SER A 78 11.96 -7.34 3.57
C SER A 78 12.35 -7.06 2.12
N HIS A 79 12.98 -5.92 1.89
CA HIS A 79 13.51 -5.53 0.58
C HIS A 79 14.75 -4.63 0.74
N PRO A 80 15.67 -4.60 -0.23
CA PRO A 80 16.96 -3.91 -0.13
C PRO A 80 16.87 -2.40 -0.40
N PHE A 81 15.70 -1.81 -0.31
CA PHE A 81 15.45 -0.38 -0.51
C PHE A 81 14.50 0.14 0.59
N PRO A 82 14.58 1.44 0.93
CA PRO A 82 13.69 2.00 1.94
C PRO A 82 12.25 2.13 1.43
N GLU A 83 11.31 2.06 2.37
CA GLU A 83 9.88 2.28 2.12
C GLU A 83 9.30 3.30 3.09
N ILE A 84 8.32 4.06 2.64
CA ILE A 84 7.48 4.89 3.49
C ILE A 84 6.03 4.43 3.33
N LEU A 85 5.40 4.14 4.46
CA LEU A 85 3.97 3.88 4.56
C LEU A 85 3.26 5.08 5.17
N GLY A 86 2.14 5.48 4.61
CA GLY A 86 1.30 6.54 5.16
C GLY A 86 -0.10 6.06 5.49
N PHE A 87 -0.62 6.49 6.64
CA PHE A 87 -1.96 6.22 7.13
C PHE A 87 -2.59 7.52 7.59
N TYR A 88 -3.68 7.94 6.98
CA TYR A 88 -4.33 9.21 7.29
C TYR A 88 -5.82 9.05 7.44
N GLY A 89 -6.37 9.65 8.50
CA GLY A 89 -7.80 9.78 8.67
C GLY A 89 -8.43 10.75 7.66
N SER A 90 -9.73 10.65 7.48
CA SER A 90 -10.50 11.45 6.52
C SER A 90 -11.24 12.63 7.14
N ASP A 91 -10.92 12.99 8.38
CA ASP A 91 -11.53 14.14 9.08
C ASP A 91 -10.61 15.38 8.97
N PRO A 92 -10.96 16.40 8.16
CA PRO A 92 -10.14 17.60 8.03
C PRO A 92 -10.13 18.48 9.26
N GLU A 93 -11.15 18.39 10.13
CA GLU A 93 -11.22 19.15 11.39
C GLU A 93 -10.33 18.53 12.46
N ASN A 94 -10.01 17.24 12.35
CA ASN A 94 -9.08 16.54 13.22
C ASN A 94 -8.10 15.66 12.42
N PRO A 95 -7.13 16.25 11.72
CA PRO A 95 -6.28 15.55 10.76
C PRO A 95 -5.34 14.52 11.40
N PHE A 96 -5.17 14.54 12.72
CA PHE A 96 -4.37 13.55 13.44
C PHE A 96 -5.18 12.37 13.96
N ASP A 97 -6.51 12.39 13.91
CA ASP A 97 -7.34 11.24 14.23
C ASP A 97 -7.44 10.31 13.01
N LEU A 98 -6.95 9.08 13.15
CA LEU A 98 -6.98 8.10 12.07
C LEU A 98 -8.42 7.68 11.72
N GLY A 99 -9.35 7.75 12.67
CA GLY A 99 -10.70 7.23 12.50
C GLY A 99 -10.76 5.70 12.44
N GLY A 100 -9.80 5.04 13.08
CA GLY A 100 -9.69 3.60 13.13
C GLY A 100 -8.39 3.15 13.80
N GLU A 101 -8.08 1.87 13.66
CA GLU A 101 -6.88 1.24 14.21
C GLU A 101 -6.24 0.35 13.17
N VAL A 102 -4.92 0.50 13.00
CA VAL A 102 -4.10 -0.31 12.11
C VAL A 102 -3.04 -1.04 12.93
N GLU A 103 -3.06 -2.38 12.86
CA GLU A 103 -2.03 -3.24 13.45
C GLU A 103 -0.92 -3.44 12.42
N PHE A 104 0.32 -3.11 12.79
CA PHE A 104 1.48 -3.25 11.93
C PHE A 104 2.62 -3.93 12.66
N HIS A 105 3.18 -4.97 12.05
CA HIS A 105 4.28 -5.75 12.62
C HIS A 105 5.60 -5.33 11.98
N ILE A 106 6.61 -5.06 12.81
CA ILE A 106 7.97 -4.70 12.41
C ILE A 106 8.94 -5.57 13.21
N ASP A 107 9.69 -6.42 12.56
CA ASP A 107 10.70 -7.33 13.15
C ASP A 107 10.17 -8.11 14.38
N GLY A 108 8.91 -8.57 14.28
CA GLY A 108 8.23 -9.31 15.35
C GLY A 108 7.57 -8.43 16.42
N GLU A 109 7.81 -7.12 16.43
CA GLU A 109 7.11 -6.19 17.31
C GLU A 109 5.77 -5.74 16.71
N VAL A 110 4.71 -5.70 17.52
CA VAL A 110 3.37 -5.33 17.09
C VAL A 110 3.06 -3.90 17.49
N HIS A 111 2.80 -3.04 16.50
CA HIS A 111 2.43 -1.64 16.69
C HIS A 111 0.96 -1.44 16.39
N LEU A 112 0.24 -0.71 17.26
CA LEU A 112 -1.13 -0.26 17.01
C LEU A 112 -1.14 1.23 16.66
N ILE A 113 -1.47 1.53 15.43
CA ILE A 113 -1.55 2.90 14.90
C ILE A 113 -2.98 3.39 15.05
N THR A 114 -3.18 4.45 15.84
CA THR A 114 -4.50 5.08 16.11
C THR A 114 -4.54 6.54 15.65
N ARG A 115 -3.43 7.07 15.17
CA ARG A 115 -3.28 8.44 14.68
C ARG A 115 -2.76 8.44 13.25
N SER A 116 -3.05 9.52 12.51
CA SER A 116 -2.42 9.75 11.21
C SER A 116 -0.90 9.70 11.35
N THR A 117 -0.25 8.80 10.61
CA THR A 117 1.15 8.42 10.83
C THR A 117 1.84 8.16 9.50
N MET A 118 3.10 8.55 9.41
CA MET A 118 4.05 8.01 8.43
C MET A 118 5.05 7.09 9.14
N VAL A 119 5.29 5.93 8.55
CA VAL A 119 6.29 4.96 9.02
C VAL A 119 7.40 4.89 7.98
N PHE A 120 8.64 5.08 8.40
CA PHE A 120 9.82 4.85 7.57
C PHE A 120 10.40 3.48 7.89
N LEU A 121 10.58 2.66 6.86
CA LEU A 121 11.21 1.36 6.92
C LEU A 121 12.58 1.45 6.23
N PRO A 122 13.69 1.31 6.95
CA PRO A 122 15.01 1.23 6.34
C PRO A 122 15.15 -0.06 5.50
N PRO A 123 16.12 -0.11 4.57
CA PRO A 123 16.44 -1.34 3.84
C PRO A 123 16.59 -2.54 4.75
N ASP A 124 16.14 -3.69 4.27
CA ASP A 124 16.29 -5.02 4.90
C ASP A 124 15.59 -5.21 6.26
N LEU A 125 14.83 -4.23 6.73
CA LEU A 125 14.03 -4.40 7.95
C LEU A 125 12.82 -5.30 7.68
N PRO A 126 12.68 -6.45 8.37
CA PRO A 126 11.50 -7.31 8.24
C PRO A 126 10.25 -6.58 8.74
N HIS A 127 9.18 -6.60 7.95
CA HIS A 127 7.91 -5.99 8.29
C HIS A 127 6.74 -6.76 7.69
N CYS A 128 5.53 -6.38 8.07
CA CYS A 128 4.26 -7.11 7.91
C CYS A 128 4.13 -8.30 8.87
N PRO A 129 2.90 -8.76 9.12
CA PRO A 129 1.63 -8.33 8.49
C PRO A 129 1.18 -6.92 8.84
N LEU A 130 0.21 -6.44 8.05
CA LEU A 130 -0.43 -5.13 8.19
C LEU A 130 -1.94 -5.31 8.07
N PHE A 131 -2.69 -4.93 9.12
CA PHE A 131 -4.13 -5.13 9.18
C PHE A 131 -4.87 -3.89 9.65
N VAL A 132 -5.98 -3.58 9.02
CA VAL A 132 -6.99 -2.69 9.59
C VAL A 132 -7.81 -3.52 10.57
N VAL A 133 -7.72 -3.22 11.87
CA VAL A 133 -8.45 -3.95 12.93
C VAL A 133 -9.74 -3.23 13.32
N LYS A 134 -9.78 -1.90 13.12
CA LYS A 134 -10.97 -1.06 13.31
C LYS A 134 -11.00 0.03 12.25
N CYS A 135 -12.19 0.36 11.73
CA CYS A 135 -12.39 1.41 10.74
C CYS A 135 -13.74 2.11 10.98
N ASP A 136 -13.71 3.23 11.69
CA ASP A 136 -14.89 4.06 11.97
C ASP A 136 -15.15 5.05 10.83
N ARG A 137 -14.08 5.49 10.13
CA ARG A 137 -14.10 6.35 8.94
C ARG A 137 -13.05 5.87 7.94
N PRO A 138 -13.19 6.18 6.64
CA PRO A 138 -12.19 5.78 5.64
C PRO A 138 -10.78 6.27 6.01
N ILE A 139 -9.80 5.38 5.85
CA ILE A 139 -8.38 5.64 6.06
C ILE A 139 -7.72 5.74 4.69
N PHE A 140 -7.05 6.86 4.41
CA PHE A 140 -6.19 6.97 3.24
C PHE A 140 -4.84 6.34 3.53
N HIS A 141 -4.45 5.40 2.68
CA HIS A 141 -3.17 4.71 2.77
C HIS A 141 -2.35 4.91 1.50
N PHE A 142 -1.04 5.07 1.68
CA PHE A 142 -0.09 4.95 0.59
C PHE A 142 1.17 4.19 1.02
N SER A 143 1.83 3.60 0.04
CA SER A 143 3.17 3.03 0.16
C SER A 143 4.05 3.61 -0.94
N VAL A 144 5.29 3.97 -0.61
CA VAL A 144 6.31 4.46 -1.54
C VAL A 144 7.60 3.71 -1.28
N VAL A 145 8.13 3.03 -2.28
CA VAL A 145 9.46 2.42 -2.23
C VAL A 145 10.42 3.19 -3.13
N MET A 146 11.64 3.40 -2.65
CA MET A 146 12.70 4.12 -3.38
C MET A 146 13.37 3.22 -4.43
N ASN A 147 12.54 2.53 -5.20
CA ASN A 147 12.92 1.69 -6.32
C ASN A 147 11.88 1.83 -7.44
N ASN A 148 12.27 1.63 -8.68
CA ASN A 148 11.38 1.77 -9.83
C ASN A 148 10.35 0.63 -9.96
N VAL A 149 10.58 -0.50 -9.30
CA VAL A 149 9.67 -1.66 -9.25
C VAL A 149 9.68 -2.22 -7.84
N TYR A 150 8.52 -2.66 -7.36
CA TYR A 150 8.41 -3.35 -6.08
C TYR A 150 8.89 -4.79 -6.19
N SER A 151 9.83 -5.18 -5.34
CA SER A 151 10.24 -6.57 -5.13
C SER A 151 10.45 -6.81 -3.64
N ALA A 152 10.08 -7.98 -3.13
CA ALA A 152 10.22 -8.33 -1.73
C ALA A 152 10.79 -9.73 -1.57
N ALA A 153 11.66 -9.92 -0.57
CA ALA A 153 12.12 -11.22 -0.12
C ALA A 153 11.25 -11.69 1.05
N HIS A 154 10.65 -12.85 0.93
CA HIS A 154 9.93 -13.50 2.02
C HIS A 154 10.83 -14.52 2.70
N GLY A 155 10.79 -14.60 4.03
CA GLY A 155 11.69 -15.43 4.83
C GLY A 155 11.72 -16.94 4.53
N ASP A 156 10.82 -17.43 3.69
CA ASP A 156 10.70 -18.81 3.23
C ASP A 156 11.04 -18.99 1.74
N ASP A 157 12.01 -18.24 1.23
CA ASP A 157 12.65 -18.50 -0.08
C ASP A 157 11.75 -18.36 -1.34
N THR A 158 10.91 -17.35 -1.39
CA THR A 158 10.28 -16.98 -2.66
C THR A 158 10.55 -15.51 -2.97
N THR A 159 11.59 -15.28 -3.76
CA THR A 159 11.78 -14.00 -4.46
C THR A 159 10.65 -13.81 -5.45
N PHE A 160 9.77 -12.85 -5.21
CA PHE A 160 8.86 -12.37 -6.23
C PHE A 160 9.59 -11.32 -7.07
N GLU A 161 10.25 -11.75 -8.12
CA GLU A 161 10.60 -10.85 -9.21
C GLU A 161 9.30 -10.50 -9.95
N ALA A 162 8.93 -9.23 -9.94
CA ALA A 162 7.96 -8.71 -10.89
C ALA A 162 8.58 -8.83 -12.29
N LYS A 163 8.11 -9.78 -13.09
CA LYS A 163 8.36 -9.86 -14.52
C LYS A 163 7.37 -8.98 -15.25
#